data_da101acbd8a3924ea14a6dcae5c99613
#
_entry.id   da101acbd8a3924ea14a6dcae5c99613
#
_cell.length_a   1.000
_cell.length_b   1.000
_cell.length_c   1.000
_cell.angle_alpha   90.00
_cell.angle_beta   90.00
_cell.angle_gamma   90.00
#
_symmetry.space_group_name_H-M   'P 1'
#
loop_
_entity.id
_entity.type
_entity.pdbx_description
1 polymer ?
#
loop_
_entity_poly.entity_id
_entity_poly.type
_entity_poly.pdbx_seq_one_letter_code
_entity_poly.pdbx_strand_id
1 'polypeptide(L)'
;MVQTSPKKSTIDRTIIHHAATAAFALMDAVAPRLAAAWAYRLWFELPPPARTGKTDPDGIVELLGSPFETALRGRAIRGWTYGEGPVVYLVHGWSGHAEQLKPLVRHLLAQGLKVVAFDGLSHGRSDAGVHGSRSSDAVELGRSLDAVAARFGPARAVVAHSLGALSALLALRDGWLATERLVLIAPVEGVPDFLTRFRAQLRFGRRTE
;
A
#
# COMPACT_ATOMS: atom_id res chain seq x y z
N MET A 1 20.58 -38.34 -5.47
CA MET A 1 21.45 -37.14 -5.44
C MET A 1 20.55 -35.92 -5.27
N VAL A 2 20.44 -35.42 -4.05
CA VAL A 2 19.63 -34.24 -3.73
C VAL A 2 20.57 -33.03 -3.84
N GLN A 3 20.36 -32.19 -4.82
CA GLN A 3 21.10 -30.93 -5.01
C GLN A 3 20.53 -29.87 -4.07
N THR A 4 21.22 -29.56 -3.00
CA THR A 4 20.91 -28.43 -2.10
C THR A 4 21.31 -27.12 -2.79
N SER A 5 20.31 -26.32 -3.16
CA SER A 5 20.50 -24.96 -3.67
C SER A 5 20.94 -24.00 -2.54
N PRO A 6 21.90 -23.12 -2.74
CA PRO A 6 22.52 -22.36 -1.66
C PRO A 6 21.61 -21.23 -1.12
N LYS A 7 21.60 -21.06 0.20
CA LYS A 7 20.97 -19.97 0.97
C LYS A 7 21.63 -18.60 0.70
N LYS A 8 21.42 -18.04 -0.49
CA LYS A 8 22.02 -16.73 -0.87
C LYS A 8 21.29 -15.47 -0.36
N SER A 9 20.05 -15.56 0.14
CA SER A 9 19.23 -14.37 0.38
C SER A 9 19.29 -13.73 1.77
N THR A 10 19.73 -14.47 2.80
CA THR A 10 19.69 -13.97 4.18
C THR A 10 20.97 -13.20 4.55
N ILE A 11 22.12 -13.66 4.10
CA ILE A 11 23.42 -13.01 4.38
C ILE A 11 23.49 -11.63 3.71
N ASP A 12 23.03 -11.51 2.46
CA ASP A 12 23.08 -10.23 1.72
C ASP A 12 22.21 -9.14 2.38
N ARG A 13 21.02 -9.49 2.88
CA ARG A 13 20.13 -8.54 3.54
C ARG A 13 20.71 -8.02 4.86
N THR A 14 21.34 -8.87 5.63
CA THR A 14 21.95 -8.49 6.91
C THR A 14 23.15 -7.56 6.69
N ILE A 15 23.98 -7.84 5.70
CA ILE A 15 25.14 -6.99 5.35
C ILE A 15 24.70 -5.61 4.87
N ILE A 16 23.70 -5.56 3.97
CA ILE A 16 23.13 -4.30 3.46
C ILE A 16 22.53 -3.48 4.62
N HIS A 17 21.80 -4.13 5.53
CA HIS A 17 21.23 -3.45 6.69
C HIS A 17 22.32 -2.86 7.62
N HIS A 18 23.36 -3.61 7.94
CA HIS A 18 24.46 -3.11 8.76
C HIS A 18 25.24 -1.97 8.07
N ALA A 19 25.46 -2.06 6.77
CA ALA A 19 26.12 -0.99 6.02
C ALA A 19 25.25 0.29 6.00
N ALA A 20 23.96 0.16 5.80
CA ALA A 20 23.03 1.30 5.82
C ALA A 20 22.98 1.95 7.21
N THR A 21 22.87 1.17 8.29
CA THR A 21 22.84 1.71 9.66
C THR A 21 24.16 2.41 10.05
N ALA A 22 25.32 1.86 9.63
CA ALA A 22 26.62 2.51 9.84
C ALA A 22 26.74 3.82 9.05
N ALA A 23 26.27 3.84 7.80
CA ALA A 23 26.26 5.04 6.98
C ALA A 23 25.35 6.13 7.59
N PHE A 24 24.16 5.77 8.10
CA PHE A 24 23.28 6.71 8.79
C PHE A 24 23.91 7.27 10.06
N ALA A 25 24.54 6.44 10.89
CA ALA A 25 25.20 6.90 12.11
C ALA A 25 26.34 7.88 11.80
N LEU A 26 27.13 7.62 10.76
CA LEU A 26 28.18 8.53 10.32
C LEU A 26 27.60 9.84 9.78
N MET A 27 26.60 9.77 8.91
CA MET A 27 25.97 10.96 8.34
C MET A 27 25.23 11.80 9.39
N ASP A 28 24.60 11.21 10.39
CA ASP A 28 23.97 11.95 11.51
C ASP A 28 25.02 12.79 12.26
N ALA A 29 26.25 12.32 12.35
CA ALA A 29 27.33 13.05 13.01
C ALA A 29 27.95 14.17 12.15
N VAL A 30 28.17 13.94 10.84
CA VAL A 30 28.96 14.84 9.98
C VAL A 30 28.12 15.63 8.96
N ALA A 31 26.98 15.14 8.57
CA ALA A 31 26.11 15.75 7.55
C ALA A 31 24.63 15.48 7.82
N PRO A 32 24.05 15.93 8.94
CA PRO A 32 22.71 15.58 9.38
C PRO A 32 21.61 15.96 8.36
N ARG A 33 21.78 17.03 7.59
CA ARG A 33 20.85 17.42 6.53
C ARG A 33 20.80 16.40 5.39
N LEU A 34 21.92 15.77 5.03
CA LEU A 34 21.96 14.72 4.01
C LEU A 34 21.35 13.42 4.56
N ALA A 35 21.62 13.10 5.82
CA ALA A 35 20.98 11.98 6.51
C ALA A 35 19.44 12.14 6.55
N ALA A 36 18.96 13.33 6.91
CA ALA A 36 17.52 13.64 6.91
C ALA A 36 16.89 13.51 5.52
N ALA A 37 17.52 14.05 4.49
CA ALA A 37 17.03 13.95 3.12
C ALA A 37 16.97 12.48 2.64
N TRP A 38 17.97 11.65 3.02
CA TRP A 38 17.97 10.23 2.69
C TRP A 38 16.94 9.44 3.49
N ALA A 39 16.78 9.71 4.80
CA ALA A 39 15.76 9.11 5.64
C ALA A 39 14.35 9.45 5.12
N TYR A 40 14.10 10.71 4.76
CA TYR A 40 12.86 11.16 4.16
C TYR A 40 12.54 10.40 2.86
N ARG A 41 13.52 10.24 1.97
CA ARG A 41 13.34 9.47 0.74
C ARG A 41 12.98 8.02 1.03
N LEU A 42 13.71 7.36 1.96
CA LEU A 42 13.45 5.97 2.33
C LEU A 42 12.10 5.77 3.02
N TRP A 43 11.62 6.77 3.75
CA TRP A 43 10.30 6.74 4.40
C TRP A 43 9.17 6.54 3.41
N PHE A 44 9.25 7.16 2.25
CA PHE A 44 8.23 7.07 1.21
C PHE A 44 8.56 6.04 0.12
N GLU A 45 9.70 5.36 0.22
CA GLU A 45 10.10 4.37 -0.79
C GLU A 45 9.33 3.06 -0.58
N LEU A 46 8.64 2.62 -1.64
CA LEU A 46 7.98 1.33 -1.67
C LEU A 46 9.01 0.21 -1.76
N PRO A 47 8.94 -0.80 -0.88
CA PRO A 47 9.76 -1.99 -1.05
C PRO A 47 9.45 -2.65 -2.40
N PRO A 48 10.40 -3.41 -2.98
CA PRO A 48 10.12 -4.19 -4.18
C PRO A 48 8.85 -5.03 -3.97
N PRO A 49 7.98 -5.12 -4.97
CA PRO A 49 6.75 -5.92 -4.86
C PRO A 49 7.12 -7.34 -4.44
N ALA A 50 6.42 -7.85 -3.42
CA ALA A 50 6.57 -9.25 -3.04
C ALA A 50 6.26 -10.10 -4.28
N ARG A 51 7.16 -11.04 -4.60
CA ARG A 51 6.91 -12.00 -5.67
C ARG A 51 5.64 -12.77 -5.29
N THR A 52 4.54 -12.43 -5.93
CA THR A 52 3.29 -13.18 -5.84
C THR A 52 3.49 -14.50 -6.56
N GLY A 53 4.08 -15.43 -5.87
CA GLY A 53 4.36 -16.78 -6.36
C GLY A 53 3.84 -17.78 -5.35
N LYS A 54 2.53 -17.77 -5.10
CA LYS A 54 1.81 -18.96 -4.64
C LYS A 54 0.38 -18.82 -5.10
N THR A 55 0.02 -19.66 -6.05
CA THR A 55 -1.33 -20.13 -6.29
C THR A 55 -2.02 -20.34 -4.95
N ASP A 56 -3.20 -19.76 -4.84
CA ASP A 56 -4.14 -19.95 -3.76
C ASP A 56 -4.29 -21.44 -3.42
N PRO A 57 -3.88 -21.88 -2.21
CA PRO A 57 -3.96 -23.31 -1.85
C PRO A 57 -5.39 -23.82 -1.74
N ASP A 58 -6.39 -22.95 -1.65
CA ASP A 58 -7.79 -23.30 -1.46
C ASP A 58 -8.61 -23.35 -2.76
N GLY A 59 -7.95 -23.30 -3.95
CA GLY A 59 -8.66 -23.43 -5.23
C GLY A 59 -9.81 -22.43 -5.35
N ILE A 60 -9.62 -21.20 -4.90
CA ILE A 60 -10.61 -20.14 -5.08
C ILE A 60 -10.79 -20.03 -6.60
N VAL A 61 -11.90 -20.57 -7.08
CA VAL A 61 -12.41 -20.40 -8.44
C VAL A 61 -12.09 -18.96 -8.83
N GLU A 62 -11.42 -18.84 -9.96
CA GLU A 62 -11.01 -17.58 -10.55
C GLU A 62 -12.23 -16.67 -10.66
N LEU A 63 -12.43 -15.86 -9.60
CA LEU A 63 -13.41 -14.77 -9.63
C LEU A 63 -12.89 -13.81 -10.69
N LEU A 64 -13.38 -13.98 -11.91
CA LEU A 64 -13.07 -13.12 -13.04
C LEU A 64 -13.73 -11.77 -12.78
N GLY A 65 -12.99 -10.85 -12.19
CA GLY A 65 -13.42 -9.46 -12.09
C GLY A 65 -13.34 -8.79 -13.45
N SER A 66 -14.27 -7.86 -13.72
CA SER A 66 -14.19 -6.99 -14.88
C SER A 66 -13.13 -5.91 -14.65
N PRO A 67 -12.07 -5.84 -15.48
CA PRO A 67 -11.04 -4.81 -15.29
C PRO A 67 -11.60 -3.42 -15.57
N PHE A 68 -11.07 -2.43 -14.88
CA PHE A 68 -11.35 -1.03 -15.17
C PHE A 68 -10.08 -0.19 -15.09
N GLU A 69 -10.14 0.97 -15.73
CA GLU A 69 -9.13 2.01 -15.61
C GLU A 69 -9.83 3.36 -15.40
N THR A 70 -9.39 4.12 -14.41
CA THR A 70 -9.77 5.53 -14.22
C THR A 70 -8.51 6.37 -14.13
N ALA A 71 -8.62 7.68 -14.05
CA ALA A 71 -7.45 8.54 -14.03
C ALA A 71 -7.48 9.54 -12.87
N LEU A 72 -6.31 9.76 -12.27
CA LEU A 72 -6.06 10.86 -11.37
C LEU A 72 -4.97 11.77 -11.99
N ARG A 73 -5.35 12.98 -12.40
CA ARG A 73 -4.43 13.95 -13.03
C ARG A 73 -3.65 13.36 -14.20
N GLY A 74 -4.32 12.60 -15.07
CA GLY A 74 -3.73 11.98 -16.25
C GLY A 74 -2.92 10.70 -16.00
N ARG A 75 -2.89 10.19 -14.75
CA ARG A 75 -2.25 8.91 -14.40
C ARG A 75 -3.30 7.84 -14.21
N ALA A 76 -3.10 6.69 -14.83
CA ALA A 76 -4.07 5.59 -14.79
C ALA A 76 -4.05 4.86 -13.45
N ILE A 77 -5.23 4.69 -12.88
CA ILE A 77 -5.53 3.83 -11.75
C ILE A 77 -6.27 2.62 -12.29
N ARG A 78 -5.75 1.42 -12.02
CA ARG A 78 -6.29 0.16 -12.52
C ARG A 78 -6.87 -0.68 -11.41
N GLY A 79 -7.92 -1.44 -11.74
CA GLY A 79 -8.58 -2.28 -10.76
C GLY A 79 -9.58 -3.23 -11.39
N TRP A 80 -10.39 -3.82 -10.54
CA TRP A 80 -11.41 -4.80 -10.91
C TRP A 80 -12.71 -4.53 -10.19
N THR A 81 -13.82 -4.75 -10.90
CA THR A 81 -15.15 -4.79 -10.32
C THR A 81 -15.68 -6.21 -10.32
N TYR A 82 -16.46 -6.55 -9.31
CA TYR A 82 -17.08 -7.86 -9.14
C TYR A 82 -18.55 -7.66 -8.75
N GLY A 83 -19.46 -8.39 -9.39
CA GLY A 83 -20.89 -8.37 -9.08
C GLY A 83 -21.57 -7.03 -9.35
N GLU A 84 -22.80 -6.96 -8.90
CA GLU A 84 -23.68 -5.80 -9.01
C GLU A 84 -24.28 -5.46 -7.63
N GLY A 85 -24.83 -4.24 -7.47
CA GLY A 85 -25.45 -3.79 -6.22
C GLY A 85 -24.76 -2.59 -5.59
N PRO A 86 -25.02 -2.30 -4.29
CA PRO A 86 -24.37 -1.23 -3.56
C PRO A 86 -22.85 -1.42 -3.49
N VAL A 87 -22.10 -0.34 -3.71
CA VAL A 87 -20.63 -0.41 -3.90
C VAL A 87 -19.88 -0.57 -2.58
N VAL A 88 -18.92 -1.50 -2.56
CA VAL A 88 -17.92 -1.64 -1.52
C VAL A 88 -16.53 -1.46 -2.14
N TYR A 89 -15.75 -0.50 -1.63
CA TYR A 89 -14.36 -0.31 -2.03
C TYR A 89 -13.42 -1.11 -1.15
N LEU A 90 -12.47 -1.81 -1.77
CA LEU A 90 -11.37 -2.50 -1.10
C LEU A 90 -10.08 -1.71 -1.30
N VAL A 91 -9.48 -1.25 -0.19
CA VAL A 91 -8.29 -0.38 -0.19
C VAL A 91 -7.12 -1.12 0.46
N HIS A 92 -6.09 -1.41 -0.33
CA HIS A 92 -4.89 -2.11 0.13
C HIS A 92 -3.99 -1.22 1.00
N GLY A 93 -2.98 -1.82 1.66
CA GLY A 93 -1.98 -1.13 2.46
C GLY A 93 -0.71 -0.78 1.70
N TRP A 94 0.30 -0.33 2.43
CA TRP A 94 1.62 0.00 1.91
C TRP A 94 2.24 -1.16 1.12
N SER A 95 2.78 -0.87 -0.08
CA SER A 95 3.33 -1.89 -0.99
C SER A 95 2.35 -3.03 -1.33
N GLY A 96 1.06 -2.82 -1.08
CA GLY A 96 0.00 -3.78 -1.38
C GLY A 96 -0.53 -3.64 -2.81
N HIS A 97 -1.53 -4.43 -3.12
CA HIS A 97 -2.28 -4.40 -4.37
C HIS A 97 -3.68 -5.00 -4.17
N ALA A 98 -4.58 -4.75 -5.10
CA ALA A 98 -6.00 -5.17 -5.03
C ALA A 98 -6.20 -6.68 -4.77
N GLU A 99 -5.37 -7.52 -5.37
CA GLU A 99 -5.50 -8.98 -5.26
C GLU A 99 -5.32 -9.51 -3.83
N GLN A 100 -4.63 -8.77 -2.95
CA GLN A 100 -4.46 -9.17 -1.54
C GLN A 100 -5.79 -9.21 -0.76
N LEU A 101 -6.78 -8.44 -1.21
CA LEU A 101 -8.12 -8.39 -0.59
C LEU A 101 -9.14 -9.27 -1.32
N LYS A 102 -8.73 -9.99 -2.38
CA LYS A 102 -9.57 -10.89 -3.16
C LYS A 102 -10.32 -11.94 -2.30
N PRO A 103 -9.75 -12.50 -1.22
CA PRO A 103 -10.48 -13.43 -0.36
C PRO A 103 -11.79 -12.87 0.23
N LEU A 104 -11.90 -11.53 0.37
CA LEU A 104 -13.12 -10.89 0.87
C LEU A 104 -14.23 -10.81 -0.20
N VAL A 105 -13.88 -10.83 -1.48
CA VAL A 105 -14.79 -10.58 -2.60
C VAL A 105 -15.99 -11.55 -2.56
N ARG A 106 -15.75 -12.86 -2.44
CA ARG A 106 -16.83 -13.86 -2.43
C ARG A 106 -17.86 -13.63 -1.32
N HIS A 107 -17.39 -13.18 -0.15
CA HIS A 107 -18.26 -12.95 1.00
C HIS A 107 -19.14 -11.70 0.79
N LEU A 108 -18.60 -10.66 0.18
CA LEU A 108 -19.31 -9.43 -0.14
C LEU A 108 -20.31 -9.66 -1.27
N LEU A 109 -19.96 -10.44 -2.30
CA LEU A 109 -20.86 -10.85 -3.37
C LEU A 109 -22.07 -11.65 -2.84
N ALA A 110 -21.84 -12.54 -1.87
CA ALA A 110 -22.91 -13.31 -1.23
C ALA A 110 -23.90 -12.42 -0.46
N GLN A 111 -23.53 -11.18 -0.15
CA GLN A 111 -24.42 -10.16 0.45
C GLN A 111 -25.09 -9.25 -0.59
N GLY A 112 -24.98 -9.56 -1.88
CA GLY A 112 -25.54 -8.75 -2.96
C GLY A 112 -24.84 -7.39 -3.15
N LEU A 113 -23.54 -7.33 -2.84
CA LEU A 113 -22.75 -6.10 -2.93
C LEU A 113 -21.89 -6.13 -4.18
N LYS A 114 -21.71 -4.95 -4.81
CA LYS A 114 -20.71 -4.74 -5.84
C LYS A 114 -19.37 -4.43 -5.18
N VAL A 115 -18.33 -5.15 -5.55
CA VAL A 115 -16.98 -4.92 -5.03
C VAL A 115 -16.13 -4.21 -6.07
N VAL A 116 -15.44 -3.14 -5.65
CA VAL A 116 -14.47 -2.40 -6.45
C VAL A 116 -13.13 -2.46 -5.73
N ALA A 117 -12.18 -3.19 -6.30
CA ALA A 117 -10.82 -3.31 -5.79
C ALA A 117 -9.85 -2.69 -6.78
N PHE A 118 -8.89 -1.90 -6.32
CA PHE A 118 -7.98 -1.15 -7.19
C PHE A 118 -6.56 -1.10 -6.62
N ASP A 119 -5.61 -0.90 -7.50
CA ASP A 119 -4.23 -0.58 -7.16
C ASP A 119 -4.11 0.95 -7.09
N GLY A 120 -3.69 1.52 -5.97
CA GLY A 120 -3.40 2.95 -5.88
C GLY A 120 -2.23 3.34 -6.78
N LEU A 121 -2.05 4.63 -7.06
CA LEU A 121 -0.88 5.09 -7.83
C LEU A 121 0.42 4.59 -7.19
N SER A 122 1.42 4.31 -7.99
CA SER A 122 2.72 3.70 -7.63
C SER A 122 2.63 2.26 -7.10
N HIS A 123 1.44 1.65 -7.05
CA HIS A 123 1.22 0.28 -6.60
C HIS A 123 0.70 -0.61 -7.73
N GLY A 124 0.97 -1.90 -7.62
CA GLY A 124 0.43 -2.93 -8.51
C GLY A 124 0.60 -2.61 -9.99
N ARG A 125 -0.52 -2.49 -10.70
CA ARG A 125 -0.58 -2.23 -12.15
C ARG A 125 -0.90 -0.77 -12.50
N SER A 126 -1.11 0.09 -11.48
CA SER A 126 -1.37 1.51 -11.69
C SER A 126 -0.11 2.27 -12.07
N ASP A 127 -0.29 3.43 -12.68
CA ASP A 127 0.82 4.28 -13.09
C ASP A 127 1.59 4.83 -11.89
N ALA A 128 2.79 5.33 -12.16
CA ALA A 128 3.57 6.07 -11.18
C ALA A 128 2.83 7.32 -10.70
N GLY A 129 2.81 7.53 -9.39
CA GLY A 129 2.26 8.73 -8.76
C GLY A 129 3.16 9.96 -8.90
N VAL A 130 2.84 11.01 -8.16
CA VAL A 130 3.61 12.27 -8.21
C VAL A 130 5.01 12.13 -7.61
N HIS A 131 5.20 11.14 -6.74
CA HIS A 131 6.47 10.86 -6.08
C HIS A 131 7.33 9.84 -6.85
N GLY A 132 6.85 9.36 -8.02
CA GLY A 132 7.54 8.36 -8.86
C GLY A 132 7.05 6.93 -8.62
N SER A 133 7.51 6.00 -9.45
CA SER A 133 7.01 4.60 -9.48
C SER A 133 7.32 3.77 -8.23
N ARG A 134 8.23 4.24 -7.39
CA ARG A 134 8.66 3.54 -6.17
C ARG A 134 8.47 4.37 -4.91
N SER A 135 7.58 5.36 -4.97
CA SER A 135 7.30 6.21 -3.83
C SER A 135 5.82 6.56 -3.80
N SER A 136 5.22 6.56 -2.62
CA SER A 136 3.82 6.92 -2.41
C SER A 136 3.61 7.38 -0.97
N ASP A 137 2.40 7.82 -0.65
CA ASP A 137 1.97 8.16 0.69
C ASP A 137 0.47 7.90 0.91
N ALA A 138 0.00 8.10 2.13
CA ALA A 138 -1.40 7.90 2.48
C ALA A 138 -2.34 8.89 1.76
N VAL A 139 -1.87 10.08 1.45
CA VAL A 139 -2.66 11.11 0.73
C VAL A 139 -2.84 10.70 -0.73
N GLU A 140 -1.78 10.23 -1.39
CA GLU A 140 -1.84 9.75 -2.77
C GLU A 140 -2.77 8.54 -2.91
N LEU A 141 -2.71 7.59 -1.96
CA LEU A 141 -3.63 6.46 -1.94
C LEU A 141 -5.08 6.89 -1.66
N GLY A 142 -5.30 7.87 -0.77
CA GLY A 142 -6.61 8.47 -0.51
C GLY A 142 -7.18 9.20 -1.73
N ARG A 143 -6.34 9.91 -2.49
CA ARG A 143 -6.73 10.54 -3.75
C ARG A 143 -7.00 9.53 -4.87
N SER A 144 -6.30 8.39 -4.85
CA SER A 144 -6.62 7.29 -5.75
C SER A 144 -8.02 6.71 -5.46
N LEU A 145 -8.37 6.58 -4.18
CA LEU A 145 -9.72 6.17 -3.76
C LEU A 145 -10.78 7.19 -4.19
N ASP A 146 -10.53 8.49 -4.03
CA ASP A 146 -11.40 9.58 -4.52
C ASP A 146 -11.69 9.44 -6.03
N ALA A 147 -10.66 9.28 -6.85
CA ALA A 147 -10.80 9.12 -8.30
C ALA A 147 -11.60 7.87 -8.68
N VAL A 148 -11.44 6.77 -7.93
CA VAL A 148 -12.22 5.54 -8.12
C VAL A 148 -13.68 5.75 -7.66
N ALA A 149 -13.90 6.43 -6.54
CA ALA A 149 -15.24 6.75 -6.04
C ALA A 149 -15.98 7.72 -6.96
N ALA A 150 -15.29 8.67 -7.58
CA ALA A 150 -15.88 9.56 -8.59
C ALA A 150 -16.43 8.79 -9.81
N ARG A 151 -15.85 7.61 -10.13
CA ARG A 151 -16.33 6.77 -11.23
C ARG A 151 -17.50 5.87 -10.85
N PHE A 152 -17.46 5.27 -9.65
CA PHE A 152 -18.41 4.21 -9.26
C PHE A 152 -19.47 4.67 -8.27
N GLY A 153 -19.37 5.91 -7.77
CA GLY A 153 -20.35 6.52 -6.88
C GLY A 153 -20.06 6.32 -5.38
N PRO A 154 -20.99 6.77 -4.54
CA PRO A 154 -20.85 6.71 -3.09
C PRO A 154 -20.76 5.27 -2.59
N ALA A 155 -19.98 5.06 -1.55
CA ALA A 155 -19.75 3.75 -0.99
C ALA A 155 -20.83 3.34 0.02
N ARG A 156 -21.40 2.14 -0.13
CA ARG A 156 -22.12 1.45 0.95
C ARG A 156 -21.17 1.13 2.11
N ALA A 157 -19.94 0.73 1.76
CA ALA A 157 -18.88 0.51 2.74
C ALA A 157 -17.49 0.66 2.09
N VAL A 158 -16.50 0.96 2.92
CA VAL A 158 -15.09 0.87 2.57
C VAL A 158 -14.41 -0.12 3.50
N VAL A 159 -13.69 -1.09 2.94
CA VAL A 159 -12.84 -2.03 3.68
C VAL A 159 -11.40 -1.68 3.37
N ALA A 160 -10.66 -1.24 4.36
CA ALA A 160 -9.34 -0.69 4.18
C ALA A 160 -8.31 -1.36 5.11
N HIS A 161 -7.16 -1.74 4.56
CA HIS A 161 -6.12 -2.46 5.28
C HIS A 161 -4.90 -1.57 5.55
N SER A 162 -4.38 -1.61 6.78
CA SER A 162 -3.10 -0.99 7.18
C SER A 162 -3.04 0.50 6.77
N LEU A 163 -2.08 0.92 5.94
CA LEU A 163 -1.98 2.30 5.42
C LEU A 163 -3.24 2.72 4.66
N GLY A 164 -3.90 1.80 3.96
CA GLY A 164 -5.18 2.08 3.31
C GLY A 164 -6.26 2.53 4.29
N ALA A 165 -6.22 2.06 5.54
CA ALA A 165 -7.11 2.54 6.59
C ALA A 165 -6.87 4.02 6.90
N LEU A 166 -5.62 4.45 7.04
CA LEU A 166 -5.26 5.87 7.19
C LEU A 166 -5.69 6.67 5.97
N SER A 167 -5.47 6.15 4.76
CA SER A 167 -5.86 6.81 3.51
C SER A 167 -7.36 7.01 3.40
N ALA A 168 -8.16 6.02 3.80
CA ALA A 168 -9.63 6.13 3.83
C ALA A 168 -10.11 7.14 4.87
N LEU A 169 -9.48 7.17 6.06
CA LEU A 169 -9.80 8.17 7.10
C LEU A 169 -9.46 9.60 6.63
N LEU A 170 -8.33 9.79 5.96
CA LEU A 170 -7.97 11.09 5.35
C LEU A 170 -8.98 11.48 4.27
N ALA A 171 -9.38 10.56 3.41
CA ALA A 171 -10.36 10.80 2.37
C ALA A 171 -11.73 11.21 2.95
N LEU A 172 -12.17 10.57 4.04
CA LEU A 172 -13.39 10.96 4.77
C LEU A 172 -13.27 12.33 5.42
N ARG A 173 -12.17 12.58 6.15
CA ARG A 173 -11.93 13.86 6.84
C ARG A 173 -11.96 15.03 5.87
N ASP A 174 -11.33 14.86 4.70
CA ASP A 174 -11.13 15.91 3.72
C ASP A 174 -12.30 16.00 2.70
N GLY A 175 -13.36 15.21 2.87
CA GLY A 175 -14.55 15.23 2.04
C GLY A 175 -14.38 14.62 0.63
N TRP A 176 -13.32 13.82 0.42
CA TRP A 176 -13.08 13.13 -0.87
C TRP A 176 -13.85 11.82 -1.00
N LEU A 177 -14.40 11.33 0.08
CA LEU A 177 -15.13 10.06 0.13
C LEU A 177 -16.39 10.23 0.95
N ALA A 178 -17.49 9.70 0.45
CA ALA A 178 -18.72 9.48 1.22
C ALA A 178 -18.96 7.98 1.37
N THR A 179 -19.17 7.50 2.59
CA THR A 179 -19.50 6.10 2.88
C THR A 179 -20.41 5.99 4.09
N GLU A 180 -21.28 4.98 4.09
CA GLU A 180 -22.12 4.69 5.25
C GLU A 180 -21.36 3.88 6.33
N ARG A 181 -20.37 3.09 5.94
CA ARG A 181 -19.62 2.20 6.84
C ARG A 181 -18.14 2.17 6.47
N LEU A 182 -17.31 2.09 7.50
CA LEU A 182 -15.86 1.93 7.37
C LEU A 182 -15.40 0.72 8.18
N VAL A 183 -14.74 -0.22 7.52
CA VAL A 183 -14.11 -1.40 8.14
C VAL A 183 -12.62 -1.26 8.02
N LEU A 184 -11.92 -1.20 9.15
CA LEU A 184 -10.47 -1.06 9.21
C LEU A 184 -9.85 -2.38 9.64
N ILE A 185 -8.97 -2.92 8.78
CA ILE A 185 -8.24 -4.16 9.04
C ILE A 185 -6.81 -3.79 9.40
N ALA A 186 -6.37 -4.14 10.60
CA ALA A 186 -5.04 -3.83 11.12
C ALA A 186 -4.62 -2.37 10.81
N PRO A 187 -5.41 -1.36 11.23
CA PRO A 187 -5.11 0.02 10.94
C PRO A 187 -3.76 0.42 11.53
N VAL A 188 -3.12 1.40 10.92
CA VAL A 188 -1.91 2.03 11.48
C VAL A 188 -2.30 2.79 12.75
N GLU A 189 -1.72 2.45 13.88
CA GLU A 189 -2.06 3.05 15.19
C GLU A 189 -1.65 4.52 15.28
N GLY A 190 -0.58 4.93 14.58
CA GLY A 190 -0.14 6.31 14.52
C GLY A 190 1.17 6.51 13.76
N VAL A 191 1.31 7.66 13.13
CA VAL A 191 2.55 8.06 12.44
C VAL A 191 3.74 8.16 13.41
N PRO A 192 3.58 8.67 14.67
CA PRO A 192 4.69 8.75 15.64
C PRO A 192 5.32 7.39 15.98
N ASP A 193 4.52 6.33 16.12
CA ASP A 193 5.03 4.99 16.43
C ASP A 193 5.79 4.40 15.24
N PHE A 194 5.29 4.64 14.04
CA PHE A 194 5.97 4.25 12.81
C PHE A 194 7.31 4.97 12.64
N LEU A 195 7.36 6.27 12.90
CA LEU A 195 8.59 7.07 12.89
C LEU A 195 9.59 6.54 13.91
N THR A 196 9.14 6.23 15.12
CA THR A 196 9.99 5.68 16.17
C THR A 196 10.60 4.34 15.76
N ARG A 197 9.82 3.45 15.16
CA ARG A 197 10.31 2.16 14.64
C ARG A 197 11.27 2.34 13.47
N PHE A 198 10.96 3.23 12.53
CA PHE A 198 11.81 3.54 11.37
C PHE A 198 13.16 4.13 11.81
N ARG A 199 13.13 5.05 12.75
CA ARG A 199 14.32 5.62 13.36
C ARG A 199 15.19 4.54 14.04
N ALA A 200 14.57 3.68 14.85
CA ALA A 200 15.26 2.57 15.51
C ALA A 200 15.88 1.60 14.49
N GLN A 201 15.19 1.33 13.39
CA GLN A 201 15.66 0.45 12.33
C GLN A 201 16.87 0.99 11.59
N LEU A 202 16.93 2.29 11.32
CA LEU A 202 18.04 2.96 10.61
C LEU A 202 19.12 3.48 11.56
N ARG A 203 18.83 3.51 12.88
CA ARG A 203 19.75 4.00 13.93
C ARG A 203 20.23 5.45 13.72
N PHE A 204 19.38 6.33 13.19
CA PHE A 204 19.73 7.74 13.14
C PHE A 204 19.31 8.46 14.44
N GLY A 205 20.08 9.51 14.79
CA GLY A 205 19.90 10.27 16.02
C GLY A 205 19.00 11.48 15.85
N ARG A 206 18.92 12.31 16.93
CA ARG A 206 18.09 13.53 16.96
C ARG A 206 18.52 14.60 15.96
N ARG A 207 19.74 14.56 15.44
CA ARG A 207 20.25 15.56 14.48
C ARG A 207 19.70 15.35 13.08
N THR A 208 19.21 14.14 12.79
CA THR A 208 18.61 13.76 11.50
C THR A 208 17.08 13.94 11.52
N GLU A 209 16.46 14.16 12.69
CA GLU A 209 15.05 14.53 12.81
C GLU A 209 14.83 15.95 12.28
#